data_41da64c7a8127173fd57fe9016b8f679
#
_entry.id   41da64c7a8127173fd57fe9016b8f679
#
_cell.length_a   1.000
_cell.length_b   1.000
_cell.length_c   1.000
_cell.angle_alpha   90.00
_cell.angle_beta   90.00
_cell.angle_gamma   90.00
#
_symmetry.space_group_name_H-M   'P 1'
#
loop_
_entity.id
_entity.type
_entity.pdbx_description
1 polymer ?
#
loop_
_entity_poly.entity_id
_entity_poly.type
_entity_poly.pdbx_seq_one_letter_code
_entity_poly.pdbx_strand_id
1 'polypeptide(L)'
;MNYNGRSIFEYGDISTTSFHATKMLNTAEGGACFAVDDGLHEKLKRLRFFGFDDGKEVIDDGTNGKMTEVHAAIGIANLKLLQSALDDRKEKYFLYKELLSRYPELKFQRINQDCNYSYFPVIFPTEEILLSVEHRLNQNGIFPRRYFYPSVNTFMKQLPYTEMPISEDISRRILCLPLYYSLSKSDISRIADTMYLE
;
A
#
# COMPACT_ATOMS: atom_id res chain seq x y z
N MET A 1 5.29 -10.23 5.72
CA MET A 1 3.93 -10.78 5.49
C MET A 1 4.06 -12.20 4.96
N ASN A 2 3.33 -13.13 5.55
CA ASN A 2 3.33 -14.53 5.15
C ASN A 2 1.96 -14.94 4.61
N TYR A 3 1.94 -15.90 3.71
CA TYR A 3 0.76 -16.57 3.22
C TYR A 3 1.00 -18.09 3.31
N ASN A 4 0.11 -18.81 3.98
CA ASN A 4 0.26 -20.25 4.27
C ASN A 4 1.64 -20.61 4.86
N GLY A 5 2.15 -19.82 5.79
CA GLY A 5 3.41 -20.05 6.48
C GLY A 5 4.68 -19.72 5.69
N ARG A 6 4.55 -19.25 4.44
CA ARG A 6 5.69 -18.87 3.58
C ARG A 6 5.69 -17.36 3.36
N SER A 7 6.87 -16.76 3.23
CA SER A 7 6.99 -15.35 2.83
C SER A 7 6.31 -15.10 1.48
N ILE A 8 5.59 -13.98 1.34
CA ILE A 8 5.00 -13.60 0.05
C ILE A 8 6.06 -13.42 -1.06
N PHE A 9 7.32 -13.21 -0.68
CA PHE A 9 8.42 -13.09 -1.64
C PHE A 9 8.93 -14.44 -2.18
N GLU A 10 8.42 -15.54 -1.64
CA GLU A 10 8.75 -16.90 -2.10
C GLU A 10 7.74 -17.47 -3.12
N TYR A 11 6.77 -16.64 -3.55
CA TYR A 11 5.78 -17.05 -4.56
C TYR A 11 6.14 -16.52 -5.94
N GLY A 12 5.98 -17.37 -6.96
CA GLY A 12 6.41 -17.10 -8.34
C GLY A 12 7.92 -17.23 -8.52
N ASP A 13 8.41 -16.92 -9.70
CA ASP A 13 9.84 -17.01 -10.05
C ASP A 13 10.59 -15.76 -9.57
N ILE A 14 9.94 -14.60 -9.66
CA ILE A 14 10.45 -13.30 -9.21
C ILE A 14 9.33 -12.55 -8.50
N SER A 15 9.62 -12.06 -7.29
CA SER A 15 8.74 -11.16 -6.55
C SER A 15 9.37 -9.76 -6.50
N THR A 16 8.53 -8.73 -6.55
CA THR A 16 8.99 -7.35 -6.49
C THR A 16 8.30 -6.58 -5.38
N THR A 17 9.01 -5.60 -4.81
CA THR A 17 8.42 -4.65 -3.85
C THR A 17 8.89 -3.24 -4.13
N SER A 18 8.03 -2.28 -3.82
CA SER A 18 8.31 -0.85 -3.96
C SER A 18 8.82 -0.28 -2.65
N PHE A 19 9.83 0.58 -2.72
CA PHE A 19 10.31 1.42 -1.62
C PHE A 19 10.05 2.91 -1.90
N HIS A 20 9.06 3.23 -2.73
CA HIS A 20 8.61 4.60 -2.92
C HIS A 20 8.19 5.24 -1.58
N ALA A 21 8.30 6.56 -1.45
CA ALA A 21 8.06 7.34 -0.23
C ALA A 21 6.71 7.05 0.48
N THR A 22 5.69 6.59 -0.25
CA THR A 22 4.37 6.25 0.33
C THR A 22 4.31 4.87 1.00
N LYS A 23 5.35 4.04 0.88
CA LYS A 23 5.38 2.69 1.44
C LYS A 23 5.82 2.70 2.90
N MET A 24 5.42 1.66 3.65
CA MET A 24 5.81 1.51 5.07
C MET A 24 7.32 1.49 5.26
N LEU A 25 8.01 0.61 4.54
CA LEU A 25 9.45 0.68 4.37
C LEU A 25 9.72 1.42 3.07
N ASN A 26 10.40 2.55 3.15
CA ASN A 26 10.71 3.34 1.97
C ASN A 26 12.15 3.84 1.99
N THR A 27 12.63 4.15 0.81
CA THR A 27 13.94 4.75 0.55
C THR A 27 13.81 6.10 -0.14
N ALA A 28 12.67 6.81 0.02
CA ALA A 28 12.15 7.88 -0.82
C ALA A 28 11.79 7.37 -2.21
N GLU A 29 12.75 6.86 -2.96
CA GLU A 29 12.57 6.13 -4.21
C GLU A 29 13.40 4.84 -4.19
N GLY A 30 12.85 3.76 -4.75
CA GLY A 30 13.53 2.48 -4.85
C GLY A 30 12.59 1.28 -4.89
N GLY A 31 13.19 0.11 -4.90
CA GLY A 31 12.50 -1.18 -4.88
C GLY A 31 13.47 -2.33 -4.71
N ALA A 32 12.93 -3.53 -4.56
CA ALA A 32 13.72 -4.76 -4.56
C ALA A 32 13.04 -5.85 -5.40
N CYS A 33 13.86 -6.70 -6.00
CA CYS A 33 13.45 -7.94 -6.64
C CYS A 33 14.02 -9.10 -5.83
N PHE A 34 13.20 -10.12 -5.64
CA PHE A 34 13.57 -11.38 -4.96
C PHE A 34 13.38 -12.50 -5.98
N ALA A 35 14.43 -13.25 -6.26
CA ALA A 35 14.38 -14.44 -7.11
C ALA A 35 14.54 -15.69 -6.27
N VAL A 36 13.83 -16.75 -6.63
CA VAL A 36 13.90 -18.05 -5.94
C VAL A 36 15.06 -18.93 -6.47
N ASP A 37 15.62 -18.56 -7.60
CA ASP A 37 16.66 -19.27 -8.34
C ASP A 37 17.90 -18.40 -8.48
N ASP A 38 19.08 -18.98 -8.24
CA ASP A 38 20.36 -18.26 -8.30
C ASP A 38 20.68 -17.73 -9.71
N GLY A 39 20.27 -18.44 -10.77
CA GLY A 39 20.46 -17.99 -12.15
C GLY A 39 19.64 -16.73 -12.45
N LEU A 40 18.38 -16.69 -12.00
CA LEU A 40 17.53 -15.51 -12.09
C LEU A 40 18.08 -14.36 -11.25
N HIS A 41 18.60 -14.65 -10.05
CA HIS A 41 19.24 -13.64 -9.20
C HIS A 41 20.44 -12.98 -9.90
N GLU A 42 21.36 -13.78 -10.44
CA GLU A 42 22.52 -13.24 -11.16
C GLU A 42 22.09 -12.46 -12.42
N LYS A 43 21.08 -12.93 -13.15
CA LYS A 43 20.52 -12.19 -14.27
C LYS A 43 19.94 -10.84 -13.84
N LEU A 44 19.17 -10.77 -12.74
CA LEU A 44 18.65 -9.52 -12.20
C LEU A 44 19.76 -8.55 -11.80
N LYS A 45 20.87 -9.04 -11.23
CA LYS A 45 22.04 -8.21 -10.91
C LYS A 45 22.62 -7.56 -12.16
N ARG A 46 22.81 -8.32 -13.24
CA ARG A 46 23.30 -7.81 -14.52
C ARG A 46 22.33 -6.81 -15.15
N LEU A 47 21.04 -7.16 -15.25
CA LEU A 47 20.01 -6.28 -15.81
C LEU A 47 19.95 -4.93 -15.09
N ARG A 48 20.09 -4.93 -13.76
CA ARG A 48 20.13 -3.72 -12.94
C ARG A 48 21.37 -2.86 -13.20
N PHE A 49 22.45 -3.47 -13.68
CA PHE A 49 23.75 -2.84 -13.91
C PHE A 49 24.19 -2.91 -15.36
N PHE A 50 23.39 -2.27 -16.24
CA PHE A 50 23.68 -2.10 -17.67
C PHE A 50 23.86 -3.38 -18.48
N GLY A 51 23.51 -4.56 -17.96
CA GLY A 51 23.70 -5.85 -18.64
C GLY A 51 25.14 -6.36 -18.61
N PHE A 52 26.03 -5.78 -17.78
CA PHE A 52 27.41 -6.21 -17.66
C PHE A 52 27.54 -7.55 -16.95
N ASP A 53 28.47 -8.39 -17.46
CA ASP A 53 29.03 -9.52 -16.74
C ASP A 53 30.23 -9.09 -15.86
N ASP A 54 30.87 -10.07 -15.20
CA ASP A 54 32.06 -9.83 -14.36
C ASP A 54 33.28 -9.38 -15.20
N GLY A 55 33.33 -9.69 -16.48
CA GLY A 55 34.34 -9.25 -17.46
C GLY A 55 34.09 -7.83 -18.00
N LYS A 56 32.99 -7.18 -17.59
CA LYS A 56 32.50 -5.89 -18.08
C LYS A 56 32.09 -5.91 -19.57
N GLU A 57 31.72 -7.06 -20.08
CA GLU A 57 31.08 -7.19 -21.37
C GLU A 57 29.56 -7.07 -21.22
N VAL A 58 28.88 -6.43 -22.18
CA VAL A 58 27.44 -6.33 -22.21
C VAL A 58 26.87 -7.61 -22.79
N ILE A 59 26.27 -8.45 -21.97
CA ILE A 59 25.71 -9.75 -22.35
C ILE A 59 24.18 -9.85 -22.19
N ASP A 60 23.56 -8.87 -21.56
CA ASP A 60 22.10 -8.75 -21.35
C ASP A 60 21.61 -7.35 -21.67
N ASP A 61 20.32 -7.20 -22.00
CA ASP A 61 19.64 -5.91 -22.16
C ASP A 61 19.43 -5.23 -20.79
N GLY A 62 20.43 -4.50 -20.32
CA GLY A 62 20.42 -3.91 -18.99
C GLY A 62 19.98 -2.45 -18.93
N THR A 63 19.68 -2.00 -17.74
CA THR A 63 19.35 -0.60 -17.43
C THR A 63 20.17 -0.10 -16.25
N ASN A 64 20.18 1.21 -16.02
CA ASN A 64 20.70 1.78 -14.78
C ASN A 64 19.65 1.71 -13.66
N GLY A 65 19.49 0.53 -13.08
CA GLY A 65 18.58 0.27 -11.98
C GLY A 65 19.24 0.29 -10.59
N LYS A 66 20.41 0.92 -10.46
CA LYS A 66 21.12 1.01 -9.19
C LYS A 66 20.41 1.94 -8.20
N MET A 67 20.32 1.54 -6.95
CA MET A 67 19.94 2.42 -5.86
C MET A 67 21.11 3.36 -5.54
N THR A 68 20.83 4.64 -5.31
CA THR A 68 21.87 5.59 -4.88
C THR A 68 22.17 5.40 -3.38
N GLU A 69 23.38 5.79 -2.96
CA GLU A 69 23.81 5.74 -1.54
C GLU A 69 22.87 6.57 -0.64
N VAL A 70 22.34 7.70 -1.13
CA VAL A 70 21.39 8.54 -0.39
C VAL A 70 20.08 7.77 -0.12
N HIS A 71 19.51 7.12 -1.12
CA HIS A 71 18.30 6.32 -0.95
C HIS A 71 18.56 5.09 -0.06
N ALA A 72 19.72 4.46 -0.19
CA ALA A 72 20.10 3.34 0.66
C ALA A 72 20.23 3.78 2.13
N ALA A 73 20.84 4.94 2.41
CA ALA A 73 20.98 5.49 3.76
C ALA A 73 19.62 5.78 4.41
N ILE A 74 18.66 6.35 3.64
CA ILE A 74 17.27 6.56 4.08
C ILE A 74 16.64 5.22 4.44
N GLY A 75 16.80 4.21 3.57
CA GLY A 75 16.26 2.87 3.81
C GLY A 75 16.80 2.21 5.08
N ILE A 76 18.10 2.31 5.32
CA ILE A 76 18.74 1.79 6.54
C ILE A 76 18.21 2.50 7.79
N ALA A 77 18.02 3.82 7.74
CA ALA A 77 17.43 4.58 8.83
C ALA A 77 15.99 4.16 9.12
N ASN A 78 15.15 4.07 8.07
CA ASN A 78 13.75 3.69 8.17
C ASN A 78 13.56 2.24 8.63
N LEU A 79 14.45 1.33 8.23
CA LEU A 79 14.40 -0.07 8.65
C LEU A 79 14.51 -0.23 10.18
N LYS A 80 15.30 0.63 10.84
CA LYS A 80 15.42 0.64 12.32
C LYS A 80 14.13 1.05 13.02
N LEU A 81 13.27 1.82 12.35
CA LEU A 81 12.01 2.32 12.89
C LEU A 81 10.80 1.48 12.44
N LEU A 82 11.00 0.51 11.55
CA LEU A 82 9.90 -0.20 10.90
C LEU A 82 8.97 -0.89 11.89
N GLN A 83 9.53 -1.58 12.90
CA GLN A 83 8.70 -2.32 13.88
C GLN A 83 7.84 -1.35 14.70
N SER A 84 8.43 -0.27 15.22
CA SER A 84 7.68 0.73 15.99
C SER A 84 6.59 1.42 15.16
N ALA A 85 6.84 1.64 13.87
CA ALA A 85 5.85 2.21 12.96
C ALA A 85 4.72 1.22 12.66
N LEU A 86 4.99 -0.08 12.56
CA LEU A 86 3.99 -1.12 12.41
C LEU A 86 3.10 -1.24 13.65
N ASP A 87 3.70 -1.22 14.84
CA ASP A 87 2.97 -1.33 16.12
C ASP A 87 2.07 -0.11 16.34
N ASP A 88 2.56 1.09 16.08
CA ASP A 88 1.79 2.34 16.13
C ASP A 88 0.60 2.32 15.15
N ARG A 89 0.82 1.90 13.90
CA ARG A 89 -0.27 1.79 12.92
C ARG A 89 -1.29 0.74 13.29
N LYS A 90 -0.86 -0.38 13.86
CA LYS A 90 -1.74 -1.44 14.36
C LYS A 90 -2.67 -0.89 15.44
N GLU A 91 -2.13 -0.17 16.42
CA GLU A 91 -2.92 0.44 17.50
C GLU A 91 -3.97 1.41 16.94
N LYS A 92 -3.56 2.31 16.04
CA LYS A 92 -4.44 3.28 15.38
C LYS A 92 -5.52 2.62 14.51
N TYR A 93 -5.14 1.54 13.80
CA TYR A 93 -6.08 0.76 13.00
C TYR A 93 -7.21 0.19 13.86
N PHE A 94 -6.88 -0.39 15.02
CA PHE A 94 -7.88 -0.95 15.90
C PHE A 94 -8.70 0.12 16.64
N LEU A 95 -8.11 1.27 16.95
CA LEU A 95 -8.85 2.40 17.49
C LEU A 95 -9.92 2.91 16.50
N TYR A 96 -9.58 3.04 15.21
CA TYR A 96 -10.58 3.34 14.17
C TYR A 96 -11.69 2.29 14.13
N LYS A 97 -11.33 1.00 14.15
CA LYS A 97 -12.33 -0.09 14.14
C LYS A 97 -13.28 -0.02 15.34
N GLU A 98 -12.76 0.27 16.51
CA GLU A 98 -13.54 0.46 17.73
C GLU A 98 -14.51 1.63 17.60
N LEU A 99 -14.00 2.81 17.26
CA LEU A 99 -14.81 4.03 17.15
C LEU A 99 -15.88 3.94 16.05
N LEU A 100 -15.58 3.27 14.95
CA LEU A 100 -16.51 3.11 13.83
C LEU A 100 -17.43 1.89 13.96
N SER A 101 -17.29 1.07 15.02
CA SER A 101 -18.19 -0.06 15.29
C SER A 101 -19.64 0.37 15.56
N ARG A 102 -19.86 1.65 15.89
CA ARG A 102 -21.20 2.27 16.03
C ARG A 102 -22.01 2.34 14.71
N TYR A 103 -21.34 2.10 13.58
CA TYR A 103 -21.95 2.07 12.24
C TYR A 103 -21.90 0.65 11.67
N PRO A 104 -22.90 -0.21 11.97
CA PRO A 104 -22.88 -1.63 11.57
C PRO A 104 -22.96 -1.85 10.05
N GLU A 105 -23.40 -0.85 9.30
CA GLU A 105 -23.47 -0.85 7.84
C GLU A 105 -22.12 -0.68 7.15
N LEU A 106 -21.11 -0.15 7.84
CA LEU A 106 -19.74 -0.05 7.31
C LEU A 106 -19.07 -1.41 7.28
N LYS A 107 -18.35 -1.67 6.19
CA LYS A 107 -17.55 -2.90 6.07
C LYS A 107 -16.07 -2.56 6.08
N PHE A 108 -15.29 -3.43 6.69
CA PHE A 108 -13.85 -3.29 6.83
C PHE A 108 -13.12 -4.45 6.16
N GLN A 109 -11.88 -4.19 5.76
CA GLN A 109 -11.00 -5.22 5.22
C GLN A 109 -10.82 -6.35 6.25
N ARG A 110 -10.86 -7.59 5.77
CA ARG A 110 -10.40 -8.73 6.55
C ARG A 110 -8.88 -8.67 6.64
N ILE A 111 -8.35 -8.68 7.84
CA ILE A 111 -6.91 -8.68 8.10
C ILE A 111 -6.51 -9.99 8.74
N ASN A 112 -5.30 -10.43 8.46
CA ASN A 112 -4.63 -11.53 9.14
C ASN A 112 -3.59 -10.98 10.14
N GLN A 113 -2.93 -11.89 10.86
CA GLN A 113 -1.90 -11.51 11.85
C GLN A 113 -0.68 -10.81 11.27
N ASP A 114 -0.43 -10.99 9.96
CA ASP A 114 0.73 -10.43 9.24
C ASP A 114 0.39 -9.14 8.48
N CYS A 115 -0.76 -8.51 8.76
CA CYS A 115 -1.15 -7.26 8.13
C CYS A 115 -0.15 -6.14 8.45
N ASN A 116 0.23 -5.36 7.44
CA ASN A 116 1.15 -4.23 7.60
C ASN A 116 0.45 -2.91 7.92
N TYR A 117 -0.87 -2.89 8.00
CA TYR A 117 -1.69 -1.71 8.32
C TYR A 117 -1.35 -0.46 7.47
N SER A 118 -1.02 -0.66 6.19
CA SER A 118 -0.65 0.45 5.30
C SER A 118 -1.79 1.43 5.05
N TYR A 119 -3.03 0.93 5.05
CA TYR A 119 -4.25 1.71 4.84
C TYR A 119 -5.32 1.31 5.84
N PHE A 120 -6.25 2.24 6.09
CA PHE A 120 -7.50 1.95 6.79
C PHE A 120 -8.68 2.15 5.82
N PRO A 121 -8.99 1.14 4.99
CA PRO A 121 -10.11 1.21 4.04
C PRO A 121 -11.44 0.98 4.74
N VAL A 122 -12.43 1.81 4.42
CA VAL A 122 -13.83 1.70 4.85
C VAL A 122 -14.70 1.58 3.60
N ILE A 123 -15.57 0.58 3.56
CA ILE A 123 -16.54 0.38 2.48
C ILE A 123 -17.89 0.86 2.99
N PHE A 124 -18.45 1.85 2.30
CA PHE A 124 -19.75 2.44 2.60
C PHE A 124 -20.90 1.66 1.97
N PRO A 125 -22.14 1.81 2.47
CA PRO A 125 -23.31 1.17 1.87
C PRO A 125 -23.53 1.59 0.42
N THR A 126 -23.40 2.87 0.10
CA THR A 126 -23.54 3.43 -1.24
C THR A 126 -22.46 4.46 -1.55
N GLU A 127 -22.30 4.80 -2.83
CA GLU A 127 -21.39 5.86 -3.26
C GLU A 127 -21.85 7.23 -2.78
N GLU A 128 -23.17 7.48 -2.76
CA GLU A 128 -23.74 8.76 -2.31
C GLU A 128 -23.38 9.05 -0.85
N ILE A 129 -23.51 8.05 0.04
CA ILE A 129 -23.10 8.18 1.45
C ILE A 129 -21.59 8.43 1.55
N LEU A 130 -20.77 7.70 0.77
CA LEU A 130 -19.33 7.94 0.73
C LEU A 130 -19.01 9.39 0.35
N LEU A 131 -19.62 9.90 -0.73
CA LEU A 131 -19.36 11.26 -1.22
C LEU A 131 -19.80 12.34 -0.22
N SER A 132 -20.93 12.13 0.49
CA SER A 132 -21.38 13.01 1.56
C SER A 132 -20.36 13.04 2.71
N VAL A 133 -19.89 11.88 3.15
CA VAL A 133 -18.87 11.77 4.21
C VAL A 133 -17.55 12.38 3.77
N GLU A 134 -17.08 12.09 2.56
CA GLU A 134 -15.83 12.64 2.00
C GLU A 134 -15.89 14.18 1.95
N HIS A 135 -17.02 14.74 1.48
CA HIS A 135 -17.22 16.18 1.43
C HIS A 135 -17.13 16.81 2.83
N ARG A 136 -17.79 16.20 3.81
CA ARG A 136 -17.79 16.69 5.21
C ARG A 136 -16.40 16.61 5.83
N LEU A 137 -15.67 15.52 5.60
CA LEU A 137 -14.28 15.38 6.04
C LEU A 137 -13.40 16.48 5.45
N ASN A 138 -13.52 16.73 4.13
CA ASN A 138 -12.77 17.77 3.44
C ASN A 138 -13.06 19.17 3.99
N GLN A 139 -14.33 19.50 4.31
CA GLN A 139 -14.72 20.76 4.95
C GLN A 139 -14.08 20.94 6.34
N ASN A 140 -13.75 19.83 7.01
CA ASN A 140 -13.09 19.84 8.31
C ASN A 140 -11.56 19.70 8.22
N GLY A 141 -10.95 19.88 7.03
CA GLY A 141 -9.51 19.78 6.80
C GLY A 141 -8.95 18.36 6.88
N ILE A 142 -9.82 17.34 6.70
CA ILE A 142 -9.45 15.92 6.69
C ILE A 142 -9.59 15.41 5.26
N PHE A 143 -8.49 14.96 4.67
CA PHE A 143 -8.42 14.56 3.25
C PHE A 143 -8.23 13.05 3.11
N PRO A 144 -9.30 12.25 3.15
CA PRO A 144 -9.24 10.81 2.90
C PRO A 144 -8.96 10.56 1.41
N ARG A 145 -8.71 9.30 1.04
CA ARG A 145 -8.40 8.94 -0.34
C ARG A 145 -9.28 7.80 -0.83
N ARG A 146 -9.85 7.97 -2.01
CA ARG A 146 -10.56 6.89 -2.72
C ARG A 146 -9.53 5.94 -3.37
N TYR A 147 -8.94 5.04 -2.60
CA TYR A 147 -7.95 4.06 -3.06
C TYR A 147 -8.58 2.68 -3.24
N PHE A 148 -8.80 2.21 -4.48
CA PHE A 148 -8.49 2.92 -5.72
C PHE A 148 -9.78 3.14 -6.50
N TYR A 149 -9.97 4.33 -7.00
CA TYR A 149 -11.09 4.71 -7.84
C TYR A 149 -10.57 5.48 -9.06
N PRO A 150 -11.06 5.17 -10.27
CA PRO A 150 -11.96 4.04 -10.58
C PRO A 150 -11.23 2.69 -10.55
N SER A 151 -11.97 1.58 -10.69
CA SER A 151 -11.38 0.25 -10.83
C SER A 151 -10.49 0.18 -12.07
N VAL A 152 -9.34 -0.53 -11.96
CA VAL A 152 -8.30 -0.54 -13.01
C VAL A 152 -8.84 -0.98 -14.38
N ASN A 153 -9.72 -2.00 -14.40
CA ASN A 153 -10.32 -2.49 -15.63
C ASN A 153 -11.21 -1.47 -16.36
N THR A 154 -11.75 -0.49 -15.61
CA THR A 154 -12.56 0.61 -16.20
C THR A 154 -11.71 1.84 -16.54
N PHE A 155 -10.54 1.97 -15.91
CA PHE A 155 -9.63 3.10 -16.10
C PHE A 155 -8.74 2.93 -17.36
N MET A 156 -8.28 1.71 -17.63
CA MET A 156 -7.33 1.38 -18.69
C MET A 156 -8.01 1.25 -20.05
N LYS A 157 -8.44 2.38 -20.61
CA LYS A 157 -9.22 2.45 -21.86
C LYS A 157 -8.51 1.87 -23.10
N GLN A 158 -7.21 1.71 -23.07
CA GLN A 158 -6.41 1.10 -24.14
C GLN A 158 -6.42 -0.43 -24.12
N LEU A 159 -6.95 -1.04 -23.06
CA LEU A 159 -7.09 -2.49 -22.94
C LEU A 159 -8.55 -2.90 -23.17
N PRO A 160 -8.81 -4.12 -23.66
CA PRO A 160 -10.17 -4.66 -23.71
C PRO A 160 -10.80 -4.65 -22.33
N TYR A 161 -12.02 -4.15 -22.23
CA TYR A 161 -12.77 -4.18 -20.97
C TYR A 161 -13.11 -5.62 -20.61
N THR A 162 -12.83 -5.98 -19.37
CA THR A 162 -13.28 -7.21 -18.73
C THR A 162 -14.06 -6.84 -17.48
N GLU A 163 -15.27 -7.34 -17.37
CA GLU A 163 -16.14 -7.07 -16.24
C GLU A 163 -15.55 -7.63 -14.94
N MET A 164 -15.44 -6.77 -13.92
CA MET A 164 -14.96 -7.09 -12.58
C MET A 164 -15.96 -6.56 -11.54
N PRO A 165 -17.17 -7.18 -11.41
CA PRO A 165 -18.30 -6.58 -10.70
C PRO A 165 -18.00 -6.26 -9.24
N ILE A 166 -17.25 -7.10 -8.54
CA ILE A 166 -16.86 -6.87 -7.15
C ILE A 166 -15.88 -5.69 -7.04
N SER A 167 -14.87 -5.65 -7.90
CA SER A 167 -13.84 -4.59 -7.90
C SER A 167 -14.46 -3.24 -8.28
N GLU A 168 -15.34 -3.23 -9.27
CA GLU A 168 -16.04 -2.04 -9.73
C GLU A 168 -17.02 -1.49 -8.69
N ASP A 169 -17.77 -2.36 -8.03
CA ASP A 169 -18.67 -1.98 -6.94
C ASP A 169 -17.88 -1.39 -5.75
N ILE A 170 -16.87 -2.11 -5.25
CA ILE A 170 -16.09 -1.67 -4.10
C ILE A 170 -15.34 -0.39 -4.41
N SER A 171 -14.76 -0.23 -5.60
CA SER A 171 -14.02 0.99 -5.97
C SER A 171 -14.87 2.25 -5.84
N ARG A 172 -16.18 2.17 -6.10
CA ARG A 172 -17.11 3.29 -5.94
C ARG A 172 -17.39 3.65 -4.49
N ARG A 173 -17.32 2.67 -3.59
CA ARG A 173 -17.77 2.78 -2.19
C ARG A 173 -16.65 2.72 -1.16
N ILE A 174 -15.37 2.69 -1.58
CA ILE A 174 -14.22 2.58 -0.68
C ILE A 174 -13.57 3.94 -0.44
N LEU A 175 -13.29 4.22 0.83
CA LEU A 175 -12.57 5.41 1.27
C LEU A 175 -11.50 5.00 2.28
N CYS A 176 -10.25 5.37 2.03
CA CYS A 176 -9.15 5.14 2.97
C CYS A 176 -9.01 6.36 3.89
N LEU A 177 -9.23 6.16 5.18
CA LEU A 177 -9.04 7.21 6.18
C LEU A 177 -7.55 7.48 6.42
N PRO A 178 -7.18 8.68 6.87
CA PRO A 178 -5.79 8.99 7.21
C PRO A 178 -5.22 8.01 8.24
N LEU A 179 -4.05 7.42 7.94
CA LEU A 179 -3.35 6.51 8.83
C LEU A 179 -1.84 6.68 8.61
N TYR A 180 -1.16 7.38 9.53
CA TYR A 180 0.28 7.65 9.45
C TYR A 180 0.88 7.79 10.86
N TYR A 181 2.20 7.72 10.96
CA TYR A 181 2.92 7.65 12.24
C TYR A 181 2.61 8.81 13.20
N SER A 182 2.60 10.05 12.71
CA SER A 182 2.36 11.23 13.56
C SER A 182 0.86 11.56 13.79
N LEU A 183 -0.07 10.74 13.29
CA LEU A 183 -1.50 10.94 13.53
C LEU A 183 -1.83 10.68 15.00
N SER A 184 -2.39 11.65 15.70
CA SER A 184 -2.74 11.50 17.12
C SER A 184 -4.02 10.71 17.33
N LYS A 185 -4.19 10.09 18.50
CA LYS A 185 -5.46 9.43 18.88
C LYS A 185 -6.64 10.41 18.92
N SER A 186 -6.39 11.65 19.31
CA SER A 186 -7.41 12.72 19.29
C SER A 186 -7.83 13.07 17.86
N ASP A 187 -6.91 13.09 16.91
CA ASP A 187 -7.27 13.27 15.50
C ASP A 187 -8.08 12.10 14.96
N ILE A 188 -7.75 10.87 15.35
CA ILE A 188 -8.53 9.68 14.98
C ILE A 188 -9.97 9.79 15.52
N SER A 189 -10.14 10.20 16.77
CA SER A 189 -11.47 10.42 17.35
C SER A 189 -12.22 11.52 16.60
N ARG A 190 -11.57 12.64 16.31
CA ARG A 190 -12.15 13.74 15.52
C ARG A 190 -12.56 13.29 14.11
N ILE A 191 -11.73 12.48 13.44
CA ILE A 191 -12.06 11.90 12.12
C ILE A 191 -13.30 11.02 12.23
N ALA A 192 -13.33 10.10 13.21
CA ALA A 192 -14.45 9.19 13.42
C ALA A 192 -15.75 9.94 13.75
N ASP A 193 -15.69 11.01 14.54
CA ASP A 193 -16.85 11.82 14.91
C ASP A 193 -17.38 12.66 13.73
N THR A 194 -16.49 13.05 12.80
CA THR A 194 -16.89 13.77 11.58
C THR A 194 -17.58 12.84 10.56
N MET A 195 -17.45 11.52 10.71
CA MET A 195 -17.97 10.50 9.76
C MET A 195 -19.44 10.12 10.00
N TYR A 196 -20.25 10.87 10.76
CA TYR A 196 -21.64 10.45 10.99
C TYR A 196 -22.36 10.12 9.67
N LEU A 197 -23.14 9.03 9.70
CA LEU A 197 -23.95 8.56 8.59
C LEU A 197 -25.40 9.04 8.81
N GLU A 198 -25.92 9.78 7.86
CA GLU A 198 -27.32 10.21 7.80
C GLU A 198 -28.11 9.28 6.91
#